data_1a747ebcfb3d7be190d7e1aad497dcbf
#
_entry.id   1a747ebcfb3d7be190d7e1aad497dcbf
#
_cell.length_a   1.000
_cell.length_b   1.000
_cell.length_c   1.000
_cell.angle_alpha   90.00
_cell.angle_beta   90.00
_cell.angle_gamma   90.00
#
_symmetry.space_group_name_H-M   'P 1'
#
loop_
_entity.id
_entity.type
_entity.pdbx_description
1 polymer ?
#
loop_
_entity_poly.entity_id
_entity_poly.type
_entity_poly.pdbx_seq_one_letter_code
_entity_poly.pdbx_strand_id
1 'polypeptide(L)'
;LIGDETVISVINSLPFSDNQIKDAGQDVSMEELNRANEELMKLRDRDVRIVYLPPMTVAAAFAWGEDAVDITSGMVNKFIKESGLMNIKPDARCFDFQCFGGTDEHGQNLQGHESWVSVPDDMEIPAPLVRRKFKGGLYAAHVLREWDFQDWRRLKEWVLASDKYESDWGSPRWESAETGYGYGLEETLNLYNFIEKYNAEMGYLQLDLLYPIKEKENGK
;
A
#
# COMPACT_ATOMS: atom_id res chain seq x y z
N LEU A 1 4.45 -4.69 -23.07
CA LEU A 1 4.34 -4.12 -24.44
C LEU A 1 2.98 -3.45 -24.51
N ILE A 2 2.96 -2.13 -24.24
CA ILE A 2 1.80 -1.27 -24.46
C ILE A 2 1.67 -1.16 -25.98
N GLY A 3 0.52 -1.57 -26.52
CA GLY A 3 0.31 -1.52 -27.98
C GLY A 3 0.27 -0.08 -28.50
N ASP A 4 0.68 0.10 -29.76
CA ASP A 4 0.73 1.40 -30.45
C ASP A 4 -0.58 2.22 -30.37
N GLU A 5 -1.73 1.55 -30.23
CA GLU A 5 -3.05 2.21 -30.10
C GLU A 5 -3.22 3.01 -28.82
N THR A 6 -2.57 2.59 -27.71
CA THR A 6 -2.67 3.30 -26.42
C THR A 6 -1.87 4.61 -26.43
N VAL A 7 -0.73 4.62 -27.08
CA VAL A 7 0.11 5.82 -27.23
C VAL A 7 -0.59 6.88 -28.09
N ILE A 8 -1.26 6.45 -29.17
CA ILE A 8 -2.05 7.33 -30.05
C ILE A 8 -3.24 7.94 -29.32
N SER A 9 -3.92 7.16 -28.43
CA SER A 9 -5.04 7.66 -27.64
C SER A 9 -4.62 8.74 -26.64
N VAL A 10 -3.47 8.59 -26.01
CA VAL A 10 -2.92 9.60 -25.07
C VAL A 10 -2.53 10.88 -25.79
N ILE A 11 -1.90 10.78 -26.96
CA ILE A 11 -1.50 11.95 -27.76
C ILE A 11 -2.74 12.75 -28.23
N ASN A 12 -3.81 12.05 -28.62
CA ASN A 12 -5.05 12.70 -29.07
C ASN A 12 -5.87 13.34 -27.94
N SER A 13 -5.58 13.04 -26.67
CA SER A 13 -6.23 13.65 -25.51
C SER A 13 -5.53 14.92 -24.99
N LEU A 14 -4.37 15.26 -25.53
CA LEU A 14 -3.62 16.46 -25.14
C LEU A 14 -4.18 17.69 -25.90
N PRO A 15 -4.28 18.86 -25.25
CA PRO A 15 -4.84 20.08 -25.87
C PRO A 15 -3.81 20.79 -26.78
N PHE A 16 -3.26 20.06 -27.74
CA PHE A 16 -2.35 20.61 -28.75
C PHE A 16 -3.13 20.91 -30.05
N SER A 17 -2.76 21.99 -30.72
CA SER A 17 -3.28 22.29 -32.06
C SER A 17 -2.70 21.31 -33.08
N ASP A 18 -3.45 21.00 -34.14
CA ASP A 18 -3.06 20.06 -35.22
C ASP A 18 -1.67 20.39 -35.86
N ASN A 19 -1.22 21.65 -35.79
CA ASN A 19 0.09 22.05 -36.28
C ASN A 19 1.24 21.71 -35.31
N GLN A 20 0.98 21.66 -33.99
CA GLN A 20 1.96 21.27 -32.99
C GLN A 20 2.18 19.74 -32.95
N ILE A 21 1.17 18.96 -33.35
CA ILE A 21 1.30 17.50 -33.46
C ILE A 21 2.16 17.11 -34.67
N LYS A 22 2.12 17.88 -35.75
CA LYS A 22 2.91 17.58 -36.93
C LYS A 22 4.43 17.90 -36.76
N ASP A 23 4.76 18.91 -35.96
CA ASP A 23 6.15 19.23 -35.62
C ASP A 23 6.71 18.34 -34.48
N ALA A 24 5.85 17.80 -33.59
CA ALA A 24 6.27 16.90 -32.51
C ALA A 24 6.56 15.46 -32.98
N GLY A 25 6.23 15.11 -34.22
CA GLY A 25 6.45 13.76 -34.78
C GLY A 25 7.87 13.47 -35.26
N GLN A 26 8.81 14.40 -35.16
CA GLN A 26 10.20 14.19 -35.52
C GLN A 26 11.09 14.39 -34.29
N ASP A 27 11.68 13.31 -33.80
CA ASP A 27 12.79 13.23 -32.85
C ASP A 27 12.52 13.30 -31.33
N VAL A 28 11.36 12.88 -30.81
CA VAL A 28 11.25 12.64 -29.35
C VAL A 28 11.86 11.28 -29.04
N SER A 29 12.96 11.27 -28.31
CA SER A 29 13.60 10.03 -27.88
C SER A 29 12.73 9.26 -26.85
N MET A 30 12.86 7.93 -26.79
CA MET A 30 12.22 7.13 -25.76
C MET A 30 12.57 7.60 -24.34
N GLU A 31 13.76 8.16 -24.16
CA GLU A 31 14.20 8.71 -22.89
C GLU A 31 13.41 9.98 -22.50
N GLU A 32 13.14 10.86 -23.47
CA GLU A 32 12.32 12.06 -23.24
C GLU A 32 10.87 11.70 -22.96
N LEU A 33 10.30 10.70 -23.65
CA LEU A 33 8.96 10.19 -23.38
C LEU A 33 8.87 9.56 -21.98
N ASN A 34 9.86 8.76 -21.61
CA ASN A 34 9.88 8.14 -20.27
C ASN A 34 10.00 9.21 -19.18
N ARG A 35 10.85 10.24 -19.39
CA ARG A 35 10.97 11.35 -18.44
C ARG A 35 9.69 12.17 -18.32
N ALA A 36 9.03 12.46 -19.44
CA ALA A 36 7.75 13.17 -19.45
C ALA A 36 6.67 12.35 -18.73
N ASN A 37 6.63 11.04 -18.95
CA ASN A 37 5.72 10.14 -18.26
C ASN A 37 5.98 10.11 -16.74
N GLU A 38 7.24 10.00 -16.31
CA GLU A 38 7.62 10.08 -14.89
C GLU A 38 7.16 11.38 -14.24
N GLU A 39 7.32 12.52 -14.92
CA GLU A 39 6.83 13.82 -14.44
C GLU A 39 5.30 13.86 -14.30
N LEU A 40 4.57 13.28 -15.26
CA LEU A 40 3.11 13.19 -15.22
C LEU A 40 2.61 12.28 -14.09
N MET A 41 3.38 11.25 -13.76
CA MET A 41 3.04 10.26 -12.72
C MET A 41 3.44 10.71 -11.31
N LYS A 42 4.17 11.81 -11.14
CA LYS A 42 4.50 12.37 -9.81
C LYS A 42 3.24 12.67 -9.01
N LEU A 43 3.27 12.30 -7.73
CA LEU A 43 2.18 12.62 -6.82
C LEU A 43 2.22 14.12 -6.47
N ARG A 44 1.04 14.72 -6.47
CA ARG A 44 0.79 16.10 -6.04
C ARG A 44 0.06 16.08 -4.72
N ASP A 45 -0.04 17.21 -4.04
CA ASP A 45 -0.74 17.33 -2.74
C ASP A 45 -2.18 16.80 -2.78
N ARG A 46 -2.87 16.95 -3.91
CA ARG A 46 -4.23 16.43 -4.11
C ARG A 46 -4.31 14.91 -4.20
N ASP A 47 -3.19 14.23 -4.48
CA ASP A 47 -3.09 12.79 -4.65
C ASP A 47 -2.72 12.09 -3.33
N VAL A 48 -2.36 12.86 -2.30
CA VAL A 48 -1.90 12.37 -1.01
C VAL A 48 -2.79 12.91 0.11
N ARG A 49 -3.24 12.01 0.97
CA ARG A 49 -4.00 12.35 2.18
C ARG A 49 -3.11 12.15 3.42
N ILE A 50 -3.31 12.98 4.42
CA ILE A 50 -2.70 12.78 5.72
C ILE A 50 -3.71 12.07 6.62
N VAL A 51 -3.36 10.87 7.07
CA VAL A 51 -4.24 9.99 7.83
C VAL A 51 -3.61 9.65 9.17
N TYR A 52 -4.35 9.81 10.25
CA TYR A 52 -3.96 9.29 11.55
C TYR A 52 -4.63 7.92 11.76
N LEU A 53 -3.82 6.88 11.88
CA LEU A 53 -4.28 5.57 12.31
C LEU A 53 -4.33 5.53 13.83
N PRO A 54 -5.49 5.25 14.44
CA PRO A 54 -5.56 5.13 15.90
C PRO A 54 -4.83 3.88 16.39
N PRO A 55 -4.44 3.82 17.67
CA PRO A 55 -4.04 2.57 18.29
C PRO A 55 -5.13 1.52 18.16
N MET A 56 -4.74 0.26 17.88
CA MET A 56 -5.69 -0.83 17.71
C MET A 56 -5.09 -2.18 18.08
N THR A 57 -5.94 -3.11 18.46
CA THR A 57 -5.60 -4.52 18.55
C THR A 57 -5.84 -5.17 17.19
N VAL A 58 -4.91 -6.01 16.75
CA VAL A 58 -5.04 -6.74 15.49
C VAL A 58 -4.83 -8.23 15.69
N ALA A 59 -5.51 -9.02 14.88
CA ALA A 59 -5.17 -10.43 14.64
C ALA A 59 -4.21 -10.45 13.45
N ALA A 60 -3.02 -11.00 13.65
CA ALA A 60 -1.93 -10.99 12.69
C ALA A 60 -1.58 -12.41 12.22
N ALA A 61 -1.44 -12.57 10.91
CA ALA A 61 -0.87 -13.75 10.27
C ALA A 61 0.50 -13.40 9.69
N PHE A 62 1.43 -14.33 9.75
CA PHE A 62 2.79 -14.15 9.22
C PHE A 62 3.27 -15.41 8.51
N ALA A 63 3.97 -15.25 7.39
CA ALA A 63 4.61 -16.34 6.64
C ALA A 63 5.87 -15.87 5.93
N TRP A 64 6.78 -16.83 5.67
CA TRP A 64 7.95 -16.64 4.80
C TRP A 64 7.80 -17.42 3.49
N GLY A 65 8.43 -16.93 2.42
CA GLY A 65 8.53 -17.60 1.14
C GLY A 65 7.63 -17.04 0.06
N GLU A 66 7.63 -17.68 -1.11
CA GLU A 66 6.94 -17.21 -2.32
C GLU A 66 5.43 -17.14 -2.14
N ASP A 67 4.83 -18.08 -1.40
CA ASP A 67 3.38 -18.15 -1.16
C ASP A 67 2.93 -17.34 0.08
N ALA A 68 3.82 -16.54 0.68
CA ALA A 68 3.58 -15.87 1.97
C ALA A 68 2.33 -14.96 1.93
N VAL A 69 2.11 -14.28 0.81
CA VAL A 69 0.94 -13.39 0.60
C VAL A 69 -0.36 -14.21 0.63
N ASP A 70 -0.42 -15.29 -0.13
CA ASP A 70 -1.63 -16.14 -0.21
C ASP A 70 -1.92 -16.83 1.12
N ILE A 71 -0.87 -17.29 1.82
CA ILE A 71 -0.97 -17.95 3.11
C ILE A 71 -1.54 -16.97 4.15
N THR A 72 -0.95 -15.80 4.30
CA THR A 72 -1.35 -14.84 5.36
C THR A 72 -2.71 -14.24 5.08
N SER A 73 -2.98 -13.81 3.85
CA SER A 73 -4.29 -13.29 3.43
C SER A 73 -5.38 -14.36 3.57
N GLY A 74 -5.07 -15.61 3.21
CA GLY A 74 -5.98 -16.74 3.40
C GLY A 74 -6.33 -16.99 4.87
N MET A 75 -5.34 -16.92 5.78
CA MET A 75 -5.56 -17.07 7.22
C MET A 75 -6.44 -15.95 7.79
N VAL A 76 -6.16 -14.70 7.45
CA VAL A 76 -6.93 -13.53 7.91
C VAL A 76 -8.34 -13.57 7.35
N ASN A 77 -8.52 -13.84 6.06
CA ASN A 77 -9.84 -13.94 5.43
C ASN A 77 -10.70 -15.06 6.03
N LYS A 78 -10.08 -16.21 6.32
CA LYS A 78 -10.74 -17.32 7.01
C LYS A 78 -11.21 -16.89 8.41
N PHE A 79 -10.33 -16.26 9.19
CA PHE A 79 -10.65 -15.76 10.53
C PHE A 79 -11.81 -14.76 10.51
N ILE A 80 -11.78 -13.78 9.60
CA ILE A 80 -12.85 -12.77 9.46
C ILE A 80 -14.21 -13.45 9.24
N LYS A 81 -14.26 -14.46 8.36
CA LYS A 81 -15.50 -15.19 8.05
C LYS A 81 -15.97 -16.07 9.20
N GLU A 82 -15.09 -16.90 9.75
CA GLU A 82 -15.44 -17.87 10.81
C GLU A 82 -15.82 -17.20 12.12
N SER A 83 -15.18 -16.08 12.46
CA SER A 83 -15.51 -15.32 13.67
C SER A 83 -16.73 -14.41 13.54
N GLY A 84 -17.22 -14.19 12.32
CA GLY A 84 -18.27 -13.20 12.05
C GLY A 84 -17.82 -11.76 12.36
N LEU A 85 -16.53 -11.48 12.23
CA LEU A 85 -15.92 -10.20 12.62
C LEU A 85 -16.66 -9.00 12.04
N MET A 86 -17.09 -9.06 10.76
CA MET A 86 -17.78 -7.93 10.14
C MET A 86 -19.14 -7.58 10.76
N ASN A 87 -19.76 -8.53 11.51
CA ASN A 87 -20.97 -8.26 12.29
C ASN A 87 -20.64 -7.65 13.66
N ILE A 88 -19.48 -7.99 14.22
CA ILE A 88 -19.01 -7.53 15.54
C ILE A 88 -18.35 -6.16 15.42
N LYS A 89 -17.52 -5.99 14.40
CA LYS A 89 -16.74 -4.79 14.11
C LYS A 89 -16.82 -4.47 12.60
N PRO A 90 -17.93 -3.87 12.14
CA PRO A 90 -18.11 -3.54 10.71
C PRO A 90 -17.13 -2.50 10.18
N ASP A 91 -16.47 -1.75 11.06
CA ASP A 91 -15.39 -0.82 10.77
C ASP A 91 -13.99 -1.48 10.90
N ALA A 92 -13.92 -2.82 10.85
CA ALA A 92 -12.64 -3.52 10.86
C ALA A 92 -11.79 -3.08 9.66
N ARG A 93 -10.49 -2.91 9.92
CA ARG A 93 -9.50 -2.50 8.93
C ARG A 93 -8.52 -3.64 8.69
N CYS A 94 -8.15 -3.86 7.44
CA CYS A 94 -7.18 -4.89 7.06
C CYS A 94 -5.94 -4.24 6.45
N PHE A 95 -4.79 -4.70 6.88
CA PHE A 95 -3.50 -4.19 6.45
C PHE A 95 -2.59 -5.35 6.07
N ASP A 96 -1.83 -5.12 5.02
CA ASP A 96 -0.83 -6.04 4.52
C ASP A 96 0.52 -5.33 4.40
N PHE A 97 1.61 -6.06 4.54
CA PHE A 97 2.94 -5.52 4.28
C PHE A 97 3.98 -6.62 4.11
N GLN A 98 5.02 -6.30 3.34
CA GLN A 98 6.16 -7.18 3.15
C GLN A 98 7.17 -7.06 4.29
N CYS A 99 7.72 -8.18 4.72
CA CYS A 99 8.78 -8.29 5.69
C CYS A 99 10.07 -8.75 5.02
N PHE A 100 11.20 -8.17 5.44
CA PHE A 100 12.51 -8.52 4.94
C PHE A 100 13.39 -8.95 6.12
N GLY A 101 14.42 -9.79 5.86
CA GLY A 101 15.40 -10.15 6.87
C GLY A 101 15.43 -11.63 7.26
N GLY A 102 14.55 -12.45 6.68
CA GLY A 102 14.70 -13.89 6.73
C GLY A 102 15.77 -14.38 5.74
N THR A 103 16.39 -15.51 6.03
CA THR A 103 17.27 -16.24 5.09
C THR A 103 16.84 -17.70 5.03
N ASP A 104 16.91 -18.30 3.84
CA ASP A 104 16.70 -19.73 3.68
C ASP A 104 17.93 -20.55 4.13
N GLU A 105 17.84 -21.86 4.00
CA GLU A 105 18.93 -22.80 4.32
C GLU A 105 20.19 -22.64 3.45
N HIS A 106 20.08 -21.90 2.33
CA HIS A 106 21.17 -21.57 1.41
C HIS A 106 21.71 -20.16 1.63
N GLY A 107 21.20 -19.41 2.63
CA GLY A 107 21.59 -18.03 2.93
C GLY A 107 21.00 -17.00 1.97
N GLN A 108 19.99 -17.35 1.16
CA GLN A 108 19.29 -16.40 0.31
C GLN A 108 18.25 -15.63 1.13
N ASN A 109 18.11 -14.32 0.83
CA ASN A 109 17.12 -13.49 1.50
C ASN A 109 15.69 -13.99 1.17
N LEU A 110 14.94 -14.32 2.21
CA LEU A 110 13.53 -14.62 2.11
C LEU A 110 12.70 -13.33 2.18
N GLN A 111 11.68 -13.28 1.35
CA GLN A 111 10.59 -12.33 1.52
C GLN A 111 9.54 -12.95 2.44
N GLY A 112 9.11 -12.18 3.43
CA GLY A 112 8.00 -12.53 4.30
C GLY A 112 6.84 -11.60 4.05
N HIS A 113 5.67 -12.02 4.51
CA HIS A 113 4.45 -11.23 4.45
C HIS A 113 3.70 -11.31 5.77
N GLU A 114 3.15 -10.19 6.19
CA GLU A 114 2.28 -10.12 7.36
C GLU A 114 0.96 -9.47 6.98
N SER A 115 -0.15 -10.09 7.36
CA SER A 115 -1.51 -9.56 7.17
C SER A 115 -2.16 -9.36 8.54
N TRP A 116 -2.80 -8.21 8.73
CA TRP A 116 -3.50 -7.84 9.95
C TRP A 116 -4.97 -7.53 9.69
N VAL A 117 -5.81 -7.88 10.65
CA VAL A 117 -7.16 -7.30 10.74
C VAL A 117 -7.41 -6.74 12.13
N SER A 118 -7.96 -5.54 12.20
CA SER A 118 -8.31 -4.92 13.48
C SER A 118 -9.50 -5.62 14.13
N VAL A 119 -9.39 -5.90 15.44
CA VAL A 119 -10.37 -6.64 16.22
C VAL A 119 -10.71 -5.90 17.51
N PRO A 120 -11.86 -6.21 18.17
CA PRO A 120 -12.11 -5.81 19.55
C PRO A 120 -10.99 -6.26 20.49
N ASP A 121 -10.70 -5.47 21.51
CA ASP A 121 -9.60 -5.76 22.44
C ASP A 121 -9.74 -7.07 23.21
N ASP A 122 -10.96 -7.51 23.47
CA ASP A 122 -11.30 -8.72 24.20
C ASP A 122 -11.62 -9.93 23.31
N MET A 123 -11.54 -9.76 21.98
CA MET A 123 -11.85 -10.83 21.03
C MET A 123 -10.81 -11.96 21.13
N GLU A 124 -11.27 -13.20 21.20
CA GLU A 124 -10.40 -14.38 21.13
C GLU A 124 -9.79 -14.51 19.74
N ILE A 125 -8.47 -14.70 19.68
CA ILE A 125 -7.73 -14.90 18.45
C ILE A 125 -7.13 -16.30 18.46
N PRO A 126 -7.66 -17.23 17.63
CA PRO A 126 -7.19 -18.61 17.60
C PRO A 126 -5.84 -18.71 16.85
N ALA A 127 -5.00 -19.67 17.28
CA ALA A 127 -3.83 -20.05 16.49
C ALA A 127 -4.25 -20.48 15.05
N PRO A 128 -3.45 -20.22 14.01
CA PRO A 128 -2.07 -19.72 14.07
C PRO A 128 -1.95 -18.18 14.12
N LEU A 129 -3.06 -17.45 14.14
CA LEU A 129 -3.03 -15.99 14.27
C LEU A 129 -2.51 -15.57 15.66
N VAL A 130 -1.82 -14.44 15.70
CA VAL A 130 -1.32 -13.87 16.94
C VAL A 130 -1.92 -12.48 17.20
N ARG A 131 -2.11 -12.17 18.49
CA ARG A 131 -2.53 -10.84 18.91
C ARG A 131 -1.35 -9.88 18.87
N ARG A 132 -1.54 -8.73 18.22
CA ARG A 132 -0.58 -7.63 18.27
C ARG A 132 -1.26 -6.33 18.68
N LYS A 133 -0.50 -5.44 19.27
CA LYS A 133 -0.93 -4.08 19.60
C LYS A 133 -0.22 -3.11 18.65
N PHE A 134 -1.01 -2.44 17.83
CA PHE A 134 -0.55 -1.35 16.98
C PHE A 134 -0.71 -0.02 17.69
N LYS A 135 0.36 0.77 17.76
CA LYS A 135 0.39 2.05 18.50
C LYS A 135 -0.27 3.19 17.75
N GLY A 136 -0.57 2.98 16.47
CA GLY A 136 -1.06 4.04 15.61
C GLY A 136 0.03 4.98 15.12
N GLY A 137 -0.38 6.07 14.51
CA GLY A 137 0.50 7.13 14.06
C GLY A 137 0.02 7.84 12.80
N LEU A 138 0.81 8.80 12.37
CA LEU A 138 0.51 9.62 11.21
C LEU A 138 1.09 8.97 9.94
N TYR A 139 0.31 9.01 8.86
CA TYR A 139 0.66 8.44 7.57
C TYR A 139 0.34 9.40 6.42
N ALA A 140 1.20 9.42 5.41
CA ALA A 140 0.86 9.88 4.08
C ALA A 140 0.23 8.71 3.34
N ALA A 141 -1.01 8.90 2.88
CA ALA A 141 -1.82 7.87 2.26
C ALA A 141 -2.08 8.19 0.79
N HIS A 142 -1.93 7.19 -0.06
CA HIS A 142 -2.19 7.28 -1.49
C HIS A 142 -2.90 6.03 -1.98
N VAL A 143 -4.02 6.20 -2.70
CA VAL A 143 -4.72 5.05 -3.31
C VAL A 143 -3.89 4.50 -4.46
N LEU A 144 -3.53 3.22 -4.39
CA LEU A 144 -2.79 2.54 -5.45
C LEU A 144 -3.57 2.56 -6.76
N ARG A 145 -2.94 3.08 -7.82
CA ARG A 145 -3.52 3.19 -9.15
C ARG A 145 -3.07 2.04 -10.04
N GLU A 146 -4.02 1.38 -10.68
CA GLU A 146 -3.76 0.36 -11.71
C GLU A 146 -2.74 -0.72 -11.32
N TRP A 147 -2.63 -1.02 -10.00
CA TRP A 147 -1.63 -1.96 -9.45
C TRP A 147 -0.18 -1.57 -9.76
N ASP A 148 0.09 -0.27 -9.99
CA ASP A 148 1.45 0.24 -10.18
C ASP A 148 2.14 0.50 -8.83
N PHE A 149 2.84 -0.51 -8.32
CA PHE A 149 3.59 -0.42 -7.06
C PHE A 149 4.79 0.56 -7.11
N GLN A 150 5.09 1.16 -8.25
CA GLN A 150 5.97 2.34 -8.31
C GLN A 150 5.39 3.53 -7.55
N ASP A 151 4.08 3.53 -7.26
CA ASP A 151 3.45 4.54 -6.42
C ASP A 151 4.03 4.57 -5.00
N TRP A 152 4.63 3.47 -4.47
CA TRP A 152 5.42 3.49 -3.24
C TRP A 152 6.64 4.44 -3.34
N ARG A 153 7.36 4.38 -4.45
CA ARG A 153 8.50 5.27 -4.70
C ARG A 153 8.04 6.71 -4.83
N ARG A 154 6.98 6.96 -5.58
CA ARG A 154 6.41 8.30 -5.80
C ARG A 154 5.88 8.90 -4.49
N LEU A 155 5.23 8.09 -3.63
CA LEU A 155 4.77 8.52 -2.31
C LEU A 155 5.95 8.87 -1.39
N LYS A 156 7.00 8.07 -1.39
CA LYS A 156 8.25 8.39 -0.68
C LYS A 156 8.86 9.71 -1.16
N GLU A 157 8.95 9.92 -2.47
CA GLU A 157 9.49 11.15 -3.06
C GLU A 157 8.65 12.37 -2.64
N TRP A 158 7.31 12.23 -2.64
CA TRP A 158 6.42 13.28 -2.15
C TRP A 158 6.68 13.62 -0.67
N VAL A 159 6.84 12.62 0.20
CA VAL A 159 7.16 12.83 1.62
C VAL A 159 8.51 13.54 1.78
N LEU A 160 9.54 13.11 1.04
CA LEU A 160 10.88 13.72 1.12
C LEU A 160 10.90 15.18 0.63
N ALA A 161 10.03 15.53 -0.33
CA ALA A 161 9.88 16.89 -0.84
C ALA A 161 8.97 17.79 0.02
N SER A 162 8.23 17.22 0.98
CA SER A 162 7.29 17.97 1.82
C SER A 162 7.99 18.94 2.75
N ASP A 163 7.50 20.18 2.84
CA ASP A 163 7.97 21.17 3.81
C ASP A 163 7.44 20.91 5.24
N LYS A 164 6.35 20.13 5.37
CA LYS A 164 5.62 19.93 6.63
C LYS A 164 5.93 18.60 7.30
N TYR A 165 6.21 17.58 6.51
CA TYR A 165 6.34 16.21 6.98
C TYR A 165 7.72 15.64 6.67
N GLU A 166 8.15 14.72 7.50
CA GLU A 166 9.34 13.91 7.26
C GLU A 166 9.04 12.42 7.47
N SER A 167 9.87 11.57 6.91
CA SER A 167 9.76 10.13 7.05
C SER A 167 9.93 9.69 8.50
N ASP A 168 9.00 8.88 8.99
CA ASP A 168 9.05 8.23 10.30
C ASP A 168 9.23 6.70 10.16
N TRP A 169 9.90 6.29 9.12
CA TRP A 169 10.06 4.88 8.76
C TRP A 169 10.78 4.04 9.81
N GLY A 170 11.61 4.63 10.64
CA GLY A 170 12.38 3.95 11.68
C GLY A 170 11.68 3.83 13.03
N SER A 171 10.53 4.46 13.25
CA SER A 171 9.85 4.44 14.55
C SER A 171 8.97 3.21 14.71
N PRO A 172 9.15 2.42 15.79
CA PRO A 172 8.34 1.23 16.01
C PRO A 172 6.88 1.59 16.33
N ARG A 173 5.96 1.10 15.53
CA ARG A 173 4.52 1.37 15.66
C ARG A 173 3.72 0.22 16.28
N TRP A 174 4.37 -0.84 16.74
CA TRP A 174 3.79 -1.94 17.50
C TRP A 174 4.67 -2.35 18.68
N GLU A 175 4.07 -3.06 19.63
CA GLU A 175 4.69 -3.32 20.94
C GLU A 175 5.82 -4.36 20.89
N SER A 176 5.73 -5.33 19.98
CA SER A 176 6.77 -6.33 19.79
C SER A 176 6.96 -6.59 18.31
N ALA A 177 7.98 -5.98 17.72
CA ALA A 177 8.37 -6.30 16.36
C ALA A 177 9.38 -7.45 16.41
N GLU A 178 8.94 -8.70 16.33
CA GLU A 178 9.82 -9.83 16.12
C GLU A 178 10.49 -9.75 14.75
N THR A 179 9.87 -9.08 13.82
CA THR A 179 10.33 -8.95 12.44
C THR A 179 10.98 -7.61 12.12
N GLY A 180 10.87 -6.60 12.97
CA GLY A 180 11.59 -5.30 12.89
C GLY A 180 11.40 -4.44 11.64
N TYR A 181 10.59 -4.90 10.68
CA TYR A 181 10.46 -4.31 9.36
C TYR A 181 8.99 -4.23 8.97
N GLY A 182 8.61 -3.23 8.24
CA GLY A 182 7.24 -3.06 7.78
C GLY A 182 6.52 -1.91 8.46
N TYR A 183 7.04 -0.74 8.26
CA TYR A 183 6.40 0.48 8.77
C TYR A 183 5.44 1.09 7.75
N GLY A 184 5.65 0.78 6.46
CA GLY A 184 4.69 1.05 5.40
C GLY A 184 3.62 -0.04 5.39
N LEU A 185 2.36 0.35 5.24
CA LEU A 185 1.22 -0.55 5.25
C LEU A 185 0.44 -0.40 3.94
N GLU A 186 -0.17 -1.48 3.51
CA GLU A 186 -1.14 -1.51 2.42
C GLU A 186 -2.51 -1.80 3.05
N GLU A 187 -3.42 -0.82 3.02
CA GLU A 187 -4.74 -0.99 3.62
C GLU A 187 -5.79 -1.36 2.57
N THR A 188 -6.53 -2.43 2.81
CA THR A 188 -7.71 -2.78 2.02
C THR A 188 -8.87 -1.82 2.33
N LEU A 189 -9.19 -0.91 1.39
CA LEU A 189 -10.22 0.10 1.58
C LEU A 189 -11.65 -0.43 1.51
N ASN A 190 -11.87 -1.48 0.75
CA ASN A 190 -13.19 -2.06 0.51
C ASN A 190 -13.37 -3.44 1.18
N LEU A 191 -12.80 -3.60 2.37
CA LEU A 191 -12.78 -4.89 3.09
C LEU A 191 -14.17 -5.54 3.21
N TYR A 192 -15.20 -4.78 3.57
CA TYR A 192 -16.57 -5.31 3.69
C TYR A 192 -17.05 -5.93 2.38
N ASN A 193 -16.88 -5.22 1.26
CA ASN A 193 -17.28 -5.74 -0.03
C ASN A 193 -16.43 -6.92 -0.46
N PHE A 194 -15.13 -6.88 -0.16
CA PHE A 194 -14.19 -7.94 -0.48
C PHE A 194 -14.54 -9.25 0.26
N ILE A 195 -14.83 -9.16 1.56
CA ILE A 195 -15.15 -10.35 2.37
C ILE A 195 -16.56 -10.88 2.11
N GLU A 196 -17.57 -9.99 2.03
CA GLU A 196 -18.98 -10.38 2.00
C GLU A 196 -19.51 -10.60 0.57
N LYS A 197 -18.97 -9.90 -0.41
CA LYS A 197 -19.52 -9.83 -1.76
C LYS A 197 -18.51 -10.14 -2.85
N TYR A 198 -17.25 -10.43 -2.49
CA TYR A 198 -16.24 -10.70 -3.50
C TYR A 198 -16.64 -11.89 -4.36
N ASN A 199 -16.65 -11.64 -5.66
CA ASN A 199 -16.60 -12.67 -6.69
C ASN A 199 -15.54 -12.26 -7.72
N ALA A 200 -15.08 -13.21 -8.53
CA ALA A 200 -14.05 -12.97 -9.53
C ALA A 200 -14.43 -11.87 -10.56
N GLU A 201 -15.71 -11.56 -10.69
CA GLU A 201 -16.23 -10.55 -11.62
C GLU A 201 -16.16 -9.13 -11.05
N MET A 202 -16.11 -8.96 -9.73
CA MET A 202 -16.00 -7.64 -9.08
C MET A 202 -14.58 -7.06 -9.10
N GLY A 203 -13.61 -7.83 -9.42
CA GLY A 203 -12.32 -7.55 -10.01
C GLY A 203 -11.29 -6.72 -9.24
N TYR A 204 -11.61 -5.89 -8.26
CA TYR A 204 -10.62 -4.96 -7.72
C TYR A 204 -10.64 -4.86 -6.21
N LEU A 205 -9.53 -5.27 -5.62
CA LEU A 205 -9.10 -4.83 -4.31
C LEU A 205 -8.63 -3.37 -4.44
N GLN A 206 -9.15 -2.47 -3.60
CA GLN A 206 -8.66 -1.10 -3.50
C GLN A 206 -7.69 -1.00 -2.33
N LEU A 207 -6.47 -0.58 -2.61
CA LEU A 207 -5.43 -0.43 -1.60
C LEU A 207 -5.05 1.03 -1.41
N ASP A 208 -4.88 1.43 -0.14
CA ASP A 208 -4.10 2.58 0.24
C ASP A 208 -2.68 2.18 0.55
N LEU A 209 -1.72 2.87 -0.04
CA LEU A 209 -0.34 2.85 0.39
C LEU A 209 -0.19 3.84 1.55
N LEU A 210 0.27 3.38 2.69
CA LEU A 210 0.41 4.16 3.91
C LEU A 210 1.89 4.31 4.27
N TYR A 211 2.48 5.45 3.95
CA TYR A 211 3.87 5.77 4.27
C TYR A 211 3.94 6.46 5.64
N PRO A 212 4.67 5.94 6.64
CA PRO A 212 4.74 6.52 7.96
C PRO A 212 5.48 7.86 7.95
N ILE A 213 4.85 8.86 8.55
CA ILE A 213 5.37 10.23 8.63
C ILE A 213 5.26 10.78 10.05
N LYS A 214 6.00 11.85 10.31
CA LYS A 214 5.80 12.75 11.43
C LYS A 214 5.89 14.19 10.94
N GLU A 215 5.36 15.14 11.73
CA GLU A 215 5.51 16.54 11.45
C GLU A 215 6.97 16.96 11.67
N LYS A 216 7.49 17.79 10.77
CA LYS A 216 8.79 18.42 10.97
C LYS A 216 8.72 19.34 12.17
N GLU A 217 9.68 19.25 13.07
CA GLU A 217 9.83 20.25 14.10
C GLU A 217 10.08 21.61 13.43
N ASN A 218 9.11 22.52 13.58
CA ASN A 218 9.32 23.90 13.15
C ASN A 218 10.57 24.39 13.87
N GLY A 219 11.64 24.61 13.13
CA GLY A 219 12.88 25.14 13.69
C GLY A 219 12.56 26.41 14.45
N LYS A 220 12.80 26.38 15.77
CA LYS A 220 12.80 27.55 16.64
C LYS A 220 13.97 28.45 16.31
#